data_726837eb2d00dd2105f1f9d387688ae3
#
_entry.id   726837eb2d00dd2105f1f9d387688ae3
#
_cell.length_a   1.000
_cell.length_b   1.000
_cell.length_c   1.000
_cell.angle_alpha   90.00
_cell.angle_beta   90.00
_cell.angle_gamma   90.00
#
_symmetry.space_group_name_H-M   'P 1'
#
loop_
_entity.id
_entity.type
_entity.pdbx_description
1 polymer ?
#
loop_
_entity_poly.entity_id
_entity_poly.type
_entity_poly.pdbx_seq_one_letter_code
_entity_poly.pdbx_strand_id
1 'polypeptide(L)'
;GSEMCIRDRLDAKIFNQDFNNLFNLVWNSKVSINEKGWFAELKIPYSALRFPKTKIQNWNINFARQISRFREESTWQPVNPDLENYLLESGKVNGIENITPPLRLAFIPFLSSYYSFSKNDDLVSTYNGGMDIKYGINEALTLDVTLLPDFGQVVFDKQVLNISPFEIQFNENRQFFTEGTELFTKSGIFYSRRIGVQTSPKVYQNQIQENEELVEIPSSVPLLNASKISGRLKNGLGIGVFNGITAEQQTEVLNLTDSSERTITISPLSNYNVLVLDQNLKNNSFVTFTNTNVWRAGLFYDANVSAIKTKLNTPSNDYFIDFDLKVSSIINSEANFGHSWGFETGKQRGNFTFGPVSYTHLRAHETTLD
;
A
#
# COMPACT_ATOMS: atom_id res chain seq x y z
N GLY A 1 8.71 20.83 -28.52
CA GLY A 1 8.00 20.01 -27.56
C GLY A 1 6.67 19.59 -28.13
N SER A 2 6.29 18.33 -28.03
CA SER A 2 5.01 17.89 -28.56
C SER A 2 3.88 18.52 -27.75
N GLU A 3 2.78 18.91 -28.42
CA GLU A 3 1.56 19.43 -27.78
C GLU A 3 0.99 18.47 -26.71
N MET A 4 1.34 17.19 -26.74
CA MET A 4 0.95 16.19 -25.73
C MET A 4 1.44 16.53 -24.33
N CYS A 5 2.69 16.99 -24.18
CA CYS A 5 3.25 17.32 -22.86
C CYS A 5 2.57 18.48 -22.13
N ILE A 6 1.78 19.32 -22.85
CA ILE A 6 1.06 20.45 -22.25
C ILE A 6 -0.32 20.03 -21.76
N ARG A 7 -0.86 18.89 -22.24
CA ARG A 7 -2.20 18.39 -21.92
C ARG A 7 -2.19 17.28 -20.88
N ASP A 8 -1.03 16.69 -20.65
CA ASP A 8 -0.92 15.60 -19.68
C ASP A 8 -1.09 16.11 -18.26
N ARG A 9 -1.82 15.36 -17.47
CA ARG A 9 -2.16 15.66 -16.10
C ARG A 9 -1.70 14.48 -15.22
N LEU A 10 -0.97 14.79 -14.16
CA LEU A 10 -0.57 13.85 -13.15
C LEU A 10 -0.97 14.39 -11.77
N ASP A 11 -1.63 13.57 -10.99
CA ASP A 11 -1.91 13.83 -9.59
C ASP A 11 -0.92 13.05 -8.73
N ALA A 12 -0.37 13.66 -7.73
CA ALA A 12 0.49 12.99 -6.78
C ALA A 12 0.23 13.51 -5.36
N LYS A 13 0.34 12.62 -4.38
CA LYS A 13 0.39 12.99 -2.96
C LYS A 13 1.84 12.95 -2.51
N ILE A 14 2.30 14.03 -1.89
CA ILE A 14 3.64 14.12 -1.34
C ILE A 14 3.56 13.96 0.18
N PHE A 15 4.36 13.04 0.71
CA PHE A 15 4.51 12.83 2.14
C PHE A 15 5.98 12.56 2.45
N ASN A 16 6.60 13.38 3.29
CA ASN A 16 8.04 13.28 3.63
C ASN A 16 8.96 13.15 2.41
N GLN A 17 8.70 13.94 1.34
CA GLN A 17 9.41 13.91 0.04
C GLN A 17 9.09 12.70 -0.86
N ASP A 18 8.34 11.71 -0.40
CA ASP A 18 7.88 10.61 -1.25
C ASP A 18 6.70 11.05 -2.11
N PHE A 19 6.80 10.82 -3.41
CA PHE A 19 5.74 11.08 -4.37
C PHE A 19 4.89 9.83 -4.58
N ASN A 20 3.64 9.89 -4.19
CA ASN A 20 2.67 8.86 -4.53
C ASN A 20 1.93 9.26 -5.81
N ASN A 21 2.38 8.78 -6.96
CA ASN A 21 1.81 9.05 -8.28
C ASN A 21 0.51 8.26 -8.57
N LEU A 22 0.13 7.34 -7.69
CA LEU A 22 -1.11 6.57 -7.80
C LEU A 22 -2.30 7.28 -7.11
N PHE A 23 -2.03 8.44 -6.52
CA PHE A 23 -3.06 9.29 -5.95
C PHE A 23 -3.85 9.96 -7.09
N ASN A 24 -5.16 9.82 -7.08
CA ASN A 24 -6.03 10.34 -8.12
C ASN A 24 -7.12 11.23 -7.52
N LEU A 25 -7.30 12.42 -8.10
CA LEU A 25 -8.29 13.40 -7.73
C LEU A 25 -9.18 13.77 -8.92
N VAL A 26 -10.41 14.15 -8.63
CA VAL A 26 -11.33 14.68 -9.64
C VAL A 26 -11.19 16.20 -9.71
N TRP A 27 -10.55 16.71 -10.77
CA TRP A 27 -10.41 18.13 -11.06
C TRP A 27 -10.31 18.37 -12.57
N ASN A 28 -10.45 19.60 -13.00
CA ASN A 28 -10.42 19.96 -14.42
C ASN A 28 -9.30 20.94 -14.70
N SER A 29 -8.70 20.83 -15.88
CA SER A 29 -7.74 21.81 -16.41
C SER A 29 -8.01 22.12 -17.86
N LYS A 30 -7.71 23.35 -18.26
CA LYS A 30 -7.63 23.78 -19.66
C LYS A 30 -6.31 24.47 -19.90
N VAL A 31 -5.73 24.22 -21.06
CA VAL A 31 -4.45 24.80 -21.47
C VAL A 31 -4.64 25.49 -22.81
N SER A 32 -4.02 26.65 -22.97
CA SER A 32 -3.98 27.40 -24.23
C SER A 32 -2.59 27.94 -24.50
N ILE A 33 -2.26 28.09 -25.78
CA ILE A 33 -1.00 28.66 -26.25
C ILE A 33 -1.33 29.83 -27.17
N ASN A 34 -0.64 30.95 -26.97
CA ASN A 34 -0.71 32.09 -27.86
C ASN A 34 0.67 32.76 -28.03
N GLU A 35 0.78 33.88 -28.71
CA GLU A 35 2.04 34.59 -28.95
C GLU A 35 2.77 35.03 -27.68
N LYS A 36 2.07 35.17 -26.55
CA LYS A 36 2.63 35.55 -25.25
C LYS A 36 3.14 34.35 -24.44
N GLY A 37 2.80 33.12 -24.85
CA GLY A 37 3.22 31.91 -24.16
C GLY A 37 2.08 30.91 -23.99
N TRP A 38 2.19 30.06 -22.97
CA TRP A 38 1.17 29.10 -22.60
C TRP A 38 0.46 29.50 -21.30
N PHE A 39 -0.79 29.14 -21.19
CA PHE A 39 -1.65 29.43 -20.05
C PHE A 39 -2.30 28.12 -19.60
N ALA A 40 -2.35 27.90 -18.29
CA ALA A 40 -3.08 26.79 -17.68
C ALA A 40 -4.10 27.34 -16.69
N GLU A 41 -5.31 26.87 -16.78
CA GLU A 41 -6.41 27.14 -15.84
C GLU A 41 -6.81 25.85 -15.17
N LEU A 42 -6.82 25.82 -13.83
CA LEU A 42 -7.12 24.65 -13.03
C LEU A 42 -8.36 24.91 -12.17
N LYS A 43 -9.34 24.02 -12.25
CA LYS A 43 -10.55 24.02 -11.40
C LYS A 43 -10.49 22.84 -10.47
N ILE A 44 -10.10 23.08 -9.22
CA ILE A 44 -9.96 22.06 -8.16
C ILE A 44 -11.14 22.22 -7.20
N PRO A 45 -12.11 21.29 -7.19
CA PRO A 45 -13.24 21.37 -6.26
C PRO A 45 -12.79 21.11 -4.82
N TYR A 46 -13.46 21.69 -3.86
CA TYR A 46 -13.16 21.47 -2.45
C TYR A 46 -13.32 20.01 -2.02
N SER A 47 -14.12 19.21 -2.72
CA SER A 47 -14.23 17.77 -2.50
C SER A 47 -12.93 16.99 -2.79
N ALA A 48 -12.06 17.54 -3.62
CA ALA A 48 -10.75 16.97 -3.92
C ALA A 48 -9.71 17.27 -2.83
N LEU A 49 -9.99 18.22 -1.93
CA LEU A 49 -9.04 18.69 -0.91
C LEU A 49 -9.46 18.25 0.50
N ARG A 50 -8.46 18.00 1.35
CA ARG A 50 -8.68 17.70 2.76
C ARG A 50 -8.34 18.94 3.59
N PHE A 51 -9.33 19.51 4.25
CA PHE A 51 -9.12 20.67 5.12
C PHE A 51 -10.05 20.62 6.35
N PRO A 52 -9.63 21.23 7.49
CA PRO A 52 -10.40 21.25 8.72
C PRO A 52 -11.61 22.18 8.62
N LYS A 53 -12.67 21.89 9.40
CA LYS A 53 -13.82 22.77 9.54
C LYS A 53 -13.48 23.94 10.45
N THR A 54 -12.77 24.92 9.92
CA THR A 54 -12.40 26.18 10.61
C THR A 54 -13.01 27.37 9.87
N LYS A 55 -13.25 28.47 10.60
CA LYS A 55 -13.81 29.68 10.00
C LYS A 55 -12.86 30.30 8.97
N ILE A 56 -11.57 30.30 9.25
CA ILE A 56 -10.52 30.81 8.38
C ILE A 56 -9.60 29.63 8.06
N GLN A 57 -9.30 29.46 6.77
CA GLN A 57 -8.39 28.43 6.30
C GLN A 57 -6.99 28.99 6.12
N ASN A 58 -5.99 28.21 6.54
CA ASN A 58 -4.58 28.53 6.32
C ASN A 58 -4.01 27.52 5.32
N TRP A 59 -3.96 27.89 4.06
CA TRP A 59 -3.44 27.06 3.00
C TRP A 59 -2.14 27.64 2.46
N ASN A 60 -1.32 26.78 1.93
CA ASN A 60 -0.11 27.15 1.22
C ASN A 60 -0.22 26.70 -0.24
N ILE A 61 0.43 27.43 -1.13
CA ILE A 61 0.54 27.10 -2.55
C ILE A 61 1.94 27.46 -3.04
N ASN A 62 2.45 26.69 -3.96
CA ASN A 62 3.60 27.05 -4.76
C ASN A 62 3.40 26.61 -6.20
N PHE A 63 4.05 27.23 -7.14
CA PHE A 63 4.08 26.87 -8.54
C PHE A 63 5.51 26.60 -8.93
N ALA A 64 5.78 25.45 -9.52
CA ALA A 64 7.08 25.09 -10.05
C ALA A 64 7.00 24.97 -11.58
N ARG A 65 8.01 25.43 -12.27
CA ARG A 65 8.15 25.33 -13.72
C ARG A 65 9.51 24.75 -14.07
N GLN A 66 9.48 23.62 -14.75
CA GLN A 66 10.68 23.01 -15.30
C GLN A 66 10.89 23.45 -16.76
N ILE A 67 12.07 24.02 -17.06
CA ILE A 67 12.46 24.45 -18.40
C ILE A 67 13.48 23.43 -18.94
N SER A 68 13.00 22.42 -19.65
CA SER A 68 13.78 21.26 -20.08
C SER A 68 15.02 21.65 -20.92
N ARG A 69 14.90 22.66 -21.81
CA ARG A 69 16.03 23.12 -22.67
C ARG A 69 17.19 23.71 -21.87
N PHE A 70 16.92 24.27 -20.68
CA PHE A 70 17.94 24.85 -19.82
C PHE A 70 18.29 23.92 -18.62
N ARG A 71 17.55 22.83 -18.42
CA ARG A 71 17.63 21.98 -17.23
C ARG A 71 17.47 22.78 -15.95
N GLU A 72 16.58 23.75 -15.98
CA GLU A 72 16.33 24.73 -14.92
C GLU A 72 14.93 24.48 -14.35
N GLU A 73 14.81 24.58 -13.03
CA GLU A 73 13.54 24.61 -12.32
C GLU A 73 13.40 25.95 -11.63
N SER A 74 12.25 26.60 -11.83
CA SER A 74 11.91 27.87 -11.22
C SER A 74 10.64 27.72 -10.41
N THR A 75 10.62 28.26 -9.19
CA THR A 75 9.47 28.27 -8.30
C THR A 75 8.95 29.68 -8.09
N TRP A 76 7.61 29.83 -7.97
CA TRP A 76 6.99 31.13 -7.71
C TRP A 76 7.42 31.70 -6.35
N GLN A 77 7.31 30.87 -5.30
CA GLN A 77 7.91 31.19 -4.01
C GLN A 77 9.30 30.54 -3.95
N PRO A 78 10.37 31.29 -3.63
CA PRO A 78 11.70 30.72 -3.54
C PRO A 78 11.77 29.54 -2.58
N VAL A 79 12.45 28.48 -2.98
CA VAL A 79 12.67 27.28 -2.20
C VAL A 79 14.16 27.08 -2.01
N ASN A 80 14.59 26.87 -0.77
CA ASN A 80 15.97 26.51 -0.48
C ASN A 80 16.18 25.01 -0.78
N PRO A 81 17.03 24.65 -1.76
CA PRO A 81 17.26 23.25 -2.14
C PRO A 81 17.93 22.41 -1.04
N ASP A 82 18.56 23.07 -0.05
CA ASP A 82 19.23 22.39 1.06
C ASP A 82 18.25 21.97 2.18
N LEU A 83 16.97 22.36 2.09
CA LEU A 83 15.96 21.96 3.06
C LEU A 83 15.38 20.58 2.71
N GLU A 84 15.33 19.71 3.69
CA GLU A 84 14.70 18.39 3.54
C GLU A 84 13.20 18.47 3.22
N ASN A 85 12.53 19.58 3.53
CA ASN A 85 11.09 19.74 3.27
C ASN A 85 10.80 21.11 2.62
N TYR A 86 10.89 21.14 1.31
CA TYR A 86 10.60 22.33 0.51
C TYR A 86 9.14 22.81 0.57
N LEU A 87 8.19 21.96 1.01
CA LEU A 87 6.78 22.36 1.16
C LEU A 87 6.59 23.43 2.24
N LEU A 88 7.50 23.52 3.20
CA LEU A 88 7.45 24.53 4.27
C LEU A 88 7.64 25.97 3.77
N GLU A 89 8.28 26.14 2.61
CA GLU A 89 8.57 27.46 2.01
C GLU A 89 7.52 27.90 0.98
N SER A 90 6.35 27.26 0.98
CA SER A 90 5.25 27.63 0.08
C SER A 90 4.59 28.95 0.45
N GLY A 91 4.10 29.67 -0.53
CA GLY A 91 3.37 30.94 -0.33
C GLY A 91 2.02 30.72 0.37
N LYS A 92 1.60 31.68 1.18
CA LYS A 92 0.33 31.62 1.92
C LYS A 92 -0.84 32.07 1.05
N VAL A 93 -1.93 31.31 1.09
CA VAL A 93 -3.20 31.68 0.49
C VAL A 93 -4.10 32.29 1.55
N ASN A 94 -4.47 33.55 1.39
CA ASN A 94 -5.33 34.30 2.30
C ASN A 94 -6.73 34.47 1.69
N GLY A 95 -7.73 34.72 2.54
CA GLY A 95 -9.09 35.05 2.12
C GLY A 95 -10.00 33.86 1.85
N ILE A 96 -9.58 32.64 2.21
CA ILE A 96 -10.44 31.45 2.18
C ILE A 96 -11.14 31.36 3.53
N GLU A 97 -12.42 31.72 3.58
CA GLU A 97 -13.19 31.79 4.82
C GLU A 97 -14.58 31.17 4.65
N ASN A 98 -15.15 30.71 5.77
CA ASN A 98 -16.52 30.21 5.86
C ASN A 98 -16.86 29.06 4.89
N ILE A 99 -15.86 28.29 4.47
CA ILE A 99 -16.05 27.07 3.71
C ILE A 99 -16.19 25.85 4.63
N THR A 100 -17.10 24.95 4.28
CA THR A 100 -17.29 23.69 4.98
C THR A 100 -16.73 22.55 4.15
N PRO A 101 -15.99 21.61 4.76
CA PRO A 101 -15.58 20.42 4.05
C PRO A 101 -16.80 19.69 3.48
N PRO A 102 -16.85 19.44 2.17
CA PRO A 102 -17.97 18.69 1.57
C PRO A 102 -17.91 17.21 2.01
N LEU A 103 -19.05 16.52 1.86
CA LEU A 103 -19.08 15.07 2.02
C LEU A 103 -18.10 14.44 1.02
N ARG A 104 -17.15 13.68 1.55
CA ARG A 104 -16.15 12.96 0.76
C ARG A 104 -16.60 11.51 0.60
N LEU A 105 -17.51 11.29 -0.36
CA LEU A 105 -18.02 9.98 -0.71
C LEU A 105 -17.92 9.82 -2.23
N ALA A 106 -17.22 8.78 -2.65
CA ALA A 106 -17.12 8.41 -4.05
C ALA A 106 -17.46 6.94 -4.22
N PHE A 107 -18.24 6.63 -5.26
CA PHE A 107 -18.51 5.29 -5.76
C PHE A 107 -17.89 5.20 -7.15
N ILE A 108 -17.03 4.23 -7.36
CA ILE A 108 -16.28 4.04 -8.60
C ILE A 108 -16.57 2.61 -9.11
N PRO A 109 -17.73 2.40 -9.77
CA PRO A 109 -18.00 1.10 -10.37
C PRO A 109 -17.10 0.88 -11.59
N PHE A 110 -16.74 -0.36 -11.84
CA PHE A 110 -16.00 -0.76 -13.04
C PHE A 110 -16.56 -2.05 -13.61
N LEU A 111 -16.35 -2.22 -14.90
CA LEU A 111 -16.64 -3.44 -15.65
C LEU A 111 -15.44 -3.69 -16.57
N SER A 112 -14.94 -4.91 -16.59
CA SER A 112 -13.87 -5.34 -17.48
C SER A 112 -14.24 -6.60 -18.25
N SER A 113 -13.69 -6.74 -19.45
CA SER A 113 -13.82 -7.95 -20.24
C SER A 113 -12.45 -8.35 -20.79
N TYR A 114 -12.16 -9.64 -20.71
CA TYR A 114 -10.92 -10.24 -21.19
C TYR A 114 -11.24 -11.26 -22.26
N TYR A 115 -10.46 -11.25 -23.33
CA TYR A 115 -10.56 -12.18 -24.42
C TYR A 115 -9.22 -12.89 -24.55
N SER A 116 -9.18 -14.19 -24.29
CA SER A 116 -7.99 -15.01 -24.48
C SER A 116 -8.06 -15.74 -25.82
N PHE A 117 -6.99 -15.62 -26.60
CA PHE A 117 -6.80 -16.31 -27.87
C PHE A 117 -5.63 -17.28 -27.71
N SER A 118 -5.88 -18.56 -27.84
CA SER A 118 -4.84 -19.57 -27.96
C SER A 118 -4.88 -20.16 -29.38
N LYS A 119 -3.73 -20.63 -29.85
CA LYS A 119 -3.60 -21.13 -31.23
C LYS A 119 -4.44 -22.40 -31.49
N ASN A 120 -4.78 -23.13 -30.43
CA ASN A 120 -5.45 -24.43 -30.46
C ASN A 120 -6.77 -24.48 -29.70
N ASP A 121 -7.18 -23.41 -29.03
CA ASP A 121 -8.37 -23.37 -28.18
C ASP A 121 -9.39 -22.36 -28.70
N ASP A 122 -10.64 -22.59 -28.32
CA ASP A 122 -11.73 -21.65 -28.60
C ASP A 122 -11.51 -20.33 -27.88
N LEU A 123 -12.14 -19.28 -28.42
CA LEU A 123 -12.16 -17.95 -27.80
C LEU A 123 -12.80 -18.02 -26.41
N VAL A 124 -12.01 -17.78 -25.38
CA VAL A 124 -12.50 -17.66 -24.00
C VAL A 124 -12.72 -16.19 -23.68
N SER A 125 -13.93 -15.86 -23.25
CA SER A 125 -14.29 -14.52 -22.78
C SER A 125 -14.63 -14.54 -21.30
N THR A 126 -13.98 -13.66 -20.52
CA THR A 126 -14.23 -13.48 -19.09
C THR A 126 -14.70 -12.05 -18.82
N TYR A 127 -15.72 -11.91 -18.00
CA TYR A 127 -16.28 -10.62 -17.59
C TYR A 127 -16.15 -10.47 -16.08
N ASN A 128 -15.59 -9.35 -15.64
CA ASN A 128 -15.47 -8.99 -14.23
C ASN A 128 -16.14 -7.65 -14.00
N GLY A 129 -16.76 -7.49 -12.83
CA GLY A 129 -17.33 -6.22 -12.42
C GLY A 129 -17.23 -6.05 -10.91
N GLY A 130 -16.94 -4.84 -10.49
CA GLY A 130 -16.77 -4.51 -9.09
C GLY A 130 -16.98 -3.03 -8.81
N MET A 131 -16.64 -2.60 -7.61
CA MET A 131 -16.83 -1.23 -7.18
C MET A 131 -15.84 -0.85 -6.09
N ASP A 132 -15.24 0.33 -6.24
CA ASP A 132 -14.49 0.97 -5.16
C ASP A 132 -15.34 2.05 -4.49
N ILE A 133 -15.24 2.13 -3.17
CA ILE A 133 -15.94 3.12 -2.34
C ILE A 133 -14.89 3.85 -1.51
N LYS A 134 -14.87 5.17 -1.60
CA LYS A 134 -14.04 6.03 -0.75
C LYS A 134 -14.94 6.93 0.09
N TYR A 135 -14.78 6.86 1.41
CA TYR A 135 -15.55 7.66 2.34
C TYR A 135 -14.65 8.34 3.38
N GLY A 136 -14.69 9.65 3.41
CA GLY A 136 -14.05 10.42 4.47
C GLY A 136 -14.91 10.40 5.74
N ILE A 137 -14.58 9.54 6.69
CA ILE A 137 -15.29 9.42 7.97
C ILE A 137 -15.28 10.76 8.72
N ASN A 138 -14.11 11.37 8.76
CA ASN A 138 -13.91 12.72 9.31
C ASN A 138 -12.67 13.38 8.67
N GLU A 139 -12.22 14.52 9.15
CA GLU A 139 -11.06 15.25 8.62
C GLU A 139 -9.77 14.40 8.63
N ALA A 140 -9.65 13.47 9.56
CA ALA A 140 -8.45 12.67 9.81
C ALA A 140 -8.50 11.27 9.20
N LEU A 141 -9.67 10.63 9.20
CA LEU A 141 -9.85 9.22 8.86
C LEU A 141 -10.59 9.06 7.53
N THR A 142 -10.12 8.13 6.72
CA THR A 142 -10.77 7.71 5.46
C THR A 142 -11.02 6.21 5.51
N LEU A 143 -12.18 5.81 5.03
CA LEU A 143 -12.54 4.43 4.74
C LEU A 143 -12.44 4.23 3.22
N ASP A 144 -11.66 3.25 2.81
CA ASP A 144 -11.59 2.76 1.44
C ASP A 144 -12.11 1.32 1.44
N VAL A 145 -13.00 1.00 0.51
CA VAL A 145 -13.54 -0.36 0.32
C VAL A 145 -13.44 -0.72 -1.15
N THR A 146 -13.03 -1.94 -1.44
CA THR A 146 -13.08 -2.52 -2.79
C THR A 146 -13.88 -3.81 -2.76
N LEU A 147 -14.78 -3.96 -3.71
CA LEU A 147 -15.64 -5.12 -3.89
C LEU A 147 -15.32 -5.77 -5.23
N LEU A 148 -14.98 -7.06 -5.21
CA LEU A 148 -14.60 -7.87 -6.36
C LEU A 148 -13.55 -7.17 -7.25
N PRO A 149 -12.42 -6.72 -6.68
CA PRO A 149 -11.43 -5.94 -7.43
C PRO A 149 -10.85 -6.75 -8.59
N ASP A 150 -10.69 -6.08 -9.72
CA ASP A 150 -10.00 -6.62 -10.89
C ASP A 150 -8.60 -6.01 -10.99
N PHE A 151 -7.57 -6.84 -10.87
CA PHE A 151 -6.18 -6.43 -10.95
C PHE A 151 -5.53 -6.74 -12.32
N GLY A 152 -6.32 -7.15 -13.32
CA GLY A 152 -5.81 -7.50 -14.64
C GLY A 152 -5.15 -6.34 -15.41
N GLN A 153 -5.44 -5.09 -15.04
CA GLN A 153 -4.82 -3.89 -15.63
C GLN A 153 -3.53 -3.45 -14.93
N VAL A 154 -3.15 -4.14 -13.85
CA VAL A 154 -1.94 -3.78 -13.10
C VAL A 154 -0.69 -4.16 -13.90
N VAL A 155 0.27 -3.24 -13.94
CA VAL A 155 1.55 -3.47 -14.64
C VAL A 155 2.24 -4.70 -14.04
N PHE A 156 2.62 -5.64 -14.92
CA PHE A 156 3.38 -6.83 -14.52
C PHE A 156 4.76 -6.46 -13.98
N ASP A 157 5.21 -7.22 -13.00
CA ASP A 157 6.54 -7.08 -12.46
C ASP A 157 7.59 -7.53 -13.49
N LYS A 158 8.74 -6.87 -13.46
CA LYS A 158 9.86 -7.28 -14.31
C LYS A 158 10.36 -8.65 -13.84
N GLN A 159 10.57 -9.56 -14.76
CA GLN A 159 11.23 -10.82 -14.43
C GLN A 159 12.66 -10.56 -13.95
N VAL A 160 12.97 -11.02 -12.74
CA VAL A 160 14.29 -10.89 -12.13
C VAL A 160 14.80 -12.29 -11.81
N LEU A 161 16.02 -12.61 -12.26
CA LEU A 161 16.70 -13.84 -11.86
C LEU A 161 17.15 -13.70 -10.41
N ASN A 162 16.49 -14.40 -9.49
CA ASN A 162 16.86 -14.42 -8.08
C ASN A 162 17.87 -15.55 -7.81
N ILE A 163 19.12 -15.18 -7.58
CA ILE A 163 20.19 -16.11 -7.18
C ILE A 163 20.48 -16.05 -5.66
N SER A 164 19.74 -15.24 -4.93
CA SER A 164 19.85 -15.12 -3.46
C SER A 164 18.86 -16.06 -2.76
N PRO A 165 19.11 -16.45 -1.50
CA PRO A 165 18.16 -17.23 -0.71
C PRO A 165 16.97 -16.40 -0.18
N PHE A 166 16.91 -15.11 -0.49
CA PHE A 166 15.88 -14.20 -0.01
C PHE A 166 14.82 -13.96 -1.09
N GLU A 167 13.57 -13.85 -0.69
CA GLU A 167 12.47 -13.49 -1.56
C GLU A 167 12.66 -12.06 -2.12
N ILE A 168 12.39 -11.90 -3.43
CA ILE A 168 12.35 -10.57 -4.03
C ILE A 168 11.01 -9.92 -3.69
N GLN A 169 11.06 -8.78 -3.02
CA GLN A 169 9.89 -7.97 -2.77
C GLN A 169 9.69 -6.95 -3.90
N PHE A 170 8.53 -7.00 -4.54
CA PHE A 170 8.12 -6.06 -5.56
C PHE A 170 7.27 -4.93 -4.96
N ASN A 171 7.35 -3.76 -5.57
CA ASN A 171 6.49 -2.64 -5.19
C ASN A 171 5.01 -2.98 -5.43
N GLU A 172 4.13 -2.48 -4.58
CA GLU A 172 2.70 -2.62 -4.76
C GLU A 172 2.22 -1.69 -5.89
N ASN A 173 1.50 -2.23 -6.86
CA ASN A 173 0.97 -1.49 -8.00
C ASN A 173 -0.57 -1.46 -8.03
N ARG A 174 -1.24 -2.25 -7.18
CA ARG A 174 -2.71 -2.26 -7.08
C ARG A 174 -3.17 -1.03 -6.31
N GLN A 175 -3.94 -0.16 -6.94
CA GLN A 175 -4.32 1.17 -6.44
C GLN A 175 -4.89 1.11 -5.01
N PHE A 176 -5.76 0.16 -4.71
CA PHE A 176 -6.33 0.00 -3.37
C PHE A 176 -5.25 -0.17 -2.29
N PHE A 177 -4.16 -0.90 -2.58
CA PHE A 177 -3.09 -1.19 -1.64
C PHE A 177 -1.98 -0.14 -1.60
N THR A 178 -2.04 0.90 -2.43
CA THR A 178 -1.01 1.96 -2.46
C THR A 178 -1.43 3.22 -1.71
N GLU A 179 -2.72 3.52 -1.63
CA GLU A 179 -3.20 4.70 -0.91
C GLU A 179 -3.29 4.47 0.61
N GLY A 180 -2.80 5.44 1.40
CA GLY A 180 -2.91 5.42 2.86
C GLY A 180 -2.20 4.25 3.54
N THR A 181 -1.15 3.73 2.92
CA THR A 181 -0.43 2.52 3.38
C THR A 181 0.78 2.83 4.25
N GLU A 182 1.19 4.08 4.37
CA GLU A 182 2.33 4.50 5.17
C GLU A 182 2.29 4.03 6.63
N LEU A 183 1.10 3.85 7.21
CA LEU A 183 0.94 3.29 8.54
C LEU A 183 1.17 1.78 8.57
N PHE A 184 0.68 1.06 7.55
CA PHE A 184 0.71 -0.40 7.52
C PHE A 184 2.11 -0.97 7.24
N THR A 185 2.95 -0.24 6.51
CA THR A 185 4.30 -0.68 6.14
C THR A 185 5.36 -0.36 7.19
N LYS A 186 5.06 0.49 8.18
CA LYS A 186 6.03 1.08 9.11
C LYS A 186 6.79 0.06 9.95
N SER A 187 6.15 -1.02 10.38
CA SER A 187 6.78 -2.10 11.17
C SER A 187 7.39 -3.21 10.32
N GLY A 188 7.23 -3.18 9.00
CA GLY A 188 7.81 -4.15 8.08
C GLY A 188 7.25 -5.59 8.20
N ILE A 189 6.04 -5.76 8.77
CA ILE A 189 5.39 -7.07 8.91
C ILE A 189 4.17 -7.24 7.99
N PHE A 190 3.78 -6.21 7.26
CA PHE A 190 2.68 -6.27 6.30
C PHE A 190 3.22 -6.10 4.89
N TYR A 191 2.99 -7.12 4.06
CA TYR A 191 3.31 -7.11 2.63
C TYR A 191 2.05 -7.44 1.84
N SER A 192 1.39 -6.40 1.33
CA SER A 192 0.08 -6.48 0.65
C SER A 192 0.06 -7.39 -0.57
N ARG A 193 1.21 -7.55 -1.24
CA ARG A 193 1.34 -8.41 -2.43
C ARG A 193 1.07 -9.88 -2.16
N ARG A 194 1.10 -10.32 -0.90
CA ARG A 194 0.73 -11.69 -0.53
C ARG A 194 -0.76 -11.95 -0.54
N ILE A 195 -1.59 -10.88 -0.54
CA ILE A 195 -3.05 -11.02 -0.59
C ILE A 195 -3.48 -11.22 -2.04
N GLY A 196 -4.14 -12.35 -2.32
CA GLY A 196 -4.64 -12.69 -3.65
C GLY A 196 -3.60 -13.32 -4.58
N VAL A 197 -2.42 -13.70 -4.07
CA VAL A 197 -1.47 -14.51 -4.83
C VAL A 197 -1.79 -16.00 -4.70
N GLN A 198 -1.21 -16.79 -5.59
CA GLN A 198 -1.28 -18.25 -5.53
C GLN A 198 -0.82 -18.76 -4.16
N THR A 199 -1.58 -19.68 -3.60
CA THR A 199 -1.24 -20.28 -2.30
C THR A 199 0.02 -21.15 -2.43
N SER A 200 0.90 -21.08 -1.42
CA SER A 200 2.09 -21.94 -1.38
C SER A 200 1.73 -23.41 -1.44
N PRO A 201 2.46 -24.24 -2.20
CA PRO A 201 2.25 -25.70 -2.23
C PRO A 201 2.26 -26.35 -0.85
N LYS A 202 2.99 -25.81 0.11
CA LYS A 202 3.04 -26.29 1.50
C LYS A 202 1.65 -26.34 2.16
N VAL A 203 0.70 -25.53 1.69
CA VAL A 203 -0.65 -25.44 2.27
C VAL A 203 -1.54 -26.63 1.85
N TYR A 204 -1.35 -27.15 0.65
CA TYR A 204 -2.23 -28.18 0.09
C TYR A 204 -1.51 -29.49 -0.31
N GLN A 205 -0.18 -29.52 -0.28
CA GLN A 205 0.61 -30.68 -0.75
C GLN A 205 0.30 -31.98 0.01
N ASN A 206 -0.11 -31.88 1.27
CA ASN A 206 -0.52 -33.03 2.08
C ASN A 206 -1.86 -33.65 1.64
N GLN A 207 -2.59 -32.99 0.75
CA GLN A 207 -3.85 -33.50 0.18
C GLN A 207 -3.63 -34.33 -1.09
N ILE A 208 -2.40 -34.29 -1.66
CA ILE A 208 -2.03 -34.97 -2.91
C ILE A 208 -1.41 -36.33 -2.55
N GLN A 209 -1.86 -37.41 -3.17
CA GLN A 209 -1.31 -38.76 -2.99
C GLN A 209 -0.14 -39.02 -3.95
N GLU A 210 0.69 -40.05 -3.69
CA GLU A 210 1.91 -40.33 -4.46
C GLU A 210 1.67 -40.58 -5.98
N ASN A 211 0.48 -41.06 -6.34
CA ASN A 211 0.07 -41.36 -7.72
C ASN A 211 -0.89 -40.35 -8.30
N GLU A 212 -0.96 -39.17 -7.75
CA GLU A 212 -1.84 -38.08 -8.21
C GLU A 212 -1.04 -36.90 -8.73
N GLU A 213 -1.58 -36.25 -9.75
CA GLU A 213 -1.04 -35.02 -10.34
C GLU A 213 -2.10 -33.93 -10.44
N LEU A 214 -1.70 -32.69 -10.20
CA LEU A 214 -2.58 -31.53 -10.35
C LEU A 214 -2.83 -31.24 -11.83
N VAL A 215 -4.11 -31.11 -12.20
CA VAL A 215 -4.50 -30.80 -13.59
C VAL A 215 -4.18 -29.36 -13.94
N GLU A 216 -4.55 -28.42 -13.07
CA GLU A 216 -4.30 -27.00 -13.26
C GLU A 216 -4.08 -26.29 -11.93
N ILE A 217 -3.19 -25.34 -11.89
CA ILE A 217 -2.95 -24.50 -10.70
C ILE A 217 -3.27 -23.07 -11.08
N PRO A 218 -4.36 -22.47 -10.52
CA PRO A 218 -4.67 -21.06 -10.75
C PRO A 218 -3.53 -20.14 -10.32
N SER A 219 -3.20 -19.17 -11.15
CA SER A 219 -2.08 -18.25 -10.92
C SER A 219 -2.34 -17.21 -9.81
N SER A 220 -3.60 -17.01 -9.43
CA SER A 220 -4.02 -16.04 -8.43
C SER A 220 -5.28 -16.49 -7.70
N VAL A 221 -5.46 -15.97 -6.50
CA VAL A 221 -6.65 -16.20 -5.68
C VAL A 221 -7.53 -14.94 -5.72
N PRO A 222 -8.82 -15.04 -6.13
CA PRO A 222 -9.69 -13.88 -6.21
C PRO A 222 -9.90 -13.21 -4.85
N LEU A 223 -9.72 -11.90 -4.81
CA LEU A 223 -10.09 -11.08 -3.66
C LEU A 223 -11.59 -10.75 -3.77
N LEU A 224 -12.38 -11.18 -2.80
CA LEU A 224 -13.82 -10.91 -2.76
C LEU A 224 -14.11 -9.48 -2.35
N ASN A 225 -13.46 -9.04 -1.28
CA ASN A 225 -13.51 -7.67 -0.82
C ASN A 225 -12.27 -7.32 -0.01
N ALA A 226 -11.99 -6.03 0.06
CA ALA A 226 -11.09 -5.50 1.06
C ALA A 226 -11.59 -4.14 1.54
N SER A 227 -11.32 -3.84 2.80
CA SER A 227 -11.64 -2.57 3.42
C SER A 227 -10.47 -2.08 4.25
N LYS A 228 -10.23 -0.78 4.25
CA LYS A 228 -9.22 -0.19 5.09
C LYS A 228 -9.68 1.15 5.63
N ILE A 229 -9.41 1.38 6.92
CA ILE A 229 -9.53 2.68 7.56
C ILE A 229 -8.12 3.15 7.86
N SER A 230 -7.77 4.34 7.43
CA SER A 230 -6.46 4.91 7.69
C SER A 230 -6.54 6.42 7.94
N GLY A 231 -5.62 6.90 8.76
CA GLY A 231 -5.45 8.33 8.99
C GLY A 231 -4.76 8.66 10.30
N ARG A 232 -4.52 9.94 10.54
CA ARG A 232 -3.83 10.43 11.73
C ARG A 232 -4.65 11.54 12.41
N LEU A 233 -4.94 11.34 13.68
CA LEU A 233 -5.66 12.28 14.52
C LEU A 233 -4.80 13.50 14.88
N LYS A 234 -5.43 14.60 15.33
CA LYS A 234 -4.74 15.84 15.70
C LYS A 234 -3.74 15.69 16.85
N ASN A 235 -3.94 14.71 17.72
CA ASN A 235 -3.01 14.37 18.81
C ASN A 235 -1.81 13.54 18.37
N GLY A 236 -1.65 13.31 17.06
CA GLY A 236 -0.53 12.54 16.50
C GLY A 236 -0.75 11.03 16.46
N LEU A 237 -1.90 10.51 16.92
CA LEU A 237 -2.22 9.09 16.83
C LEU A 237 -2.66 8.72 15.42
N GLY A 238 -1.87 7.89 14.73
CA GLY A 238 -2.20 7.21 13.49
C GLY A 238 -2.98 5.92 13.79
N ILE A 239 -4.04 5.69 13.04
CA ILE A 239 -4.87 4.49 13.13
C ILE A 239 -4.94 3.87 11.74
N GLY A 240 -4.56 2.60 11.63
CA GLY A 240 -4.71 1.78 10.45
C GLY A 240 -5.47 0.50 10.79
N VAL A 241 -6.56 0.24 10.08
CA VAL A 241 -7.30 -1.02 10.17
C VAL A 241 -7.51 -1.51 8.74
N PHE A 242 -7.14 -2.74 8.47
CA PHE A 242 -7.35 -3.38 7.19
C PHE A 242 -8.02 -4.73 7.40
N ASN A 243 -8.95 -5.05 6.52
CA ASN A 243 -9.55 -6.38 6.37
C ASN A 243 -9.62 -6.74 4.89
N GLY A 244 -9.31 -7.98 4.53
CA GLY A 244 -9.45 -8.50 3.18
C GLY A 244 -9.86 -9.96 3.21
N ILE A 245 -10.75 -10.34 2.28
CA ILE A 245 -11.27 -11.72 2.18
C ILE A 245 -10.99 -12.24 0.78
N THR A 246 -10.26 -13.34 0.69
CA THR A 246 -10.02 -14.07 -0.57
C THR A 246 -10.93 -15.27 -0.68
N ALA A 247 -11.34 -15.60 -1.91
CA ALA A 247 -12.21 -16.74 -2.20
C ALA A 247 -11.49 -18.07 -1.94
N GLU A 248 -12.29 -19.10 -1.68
CA GLU A 248 -11.81 -20.47 -1.80
C GLU A 248 -11.50 -20.80 -3.26
N GLN A 249 -10.39 -21.52 -3.49
CA GLN A 249 -10.05 -22.08 -4.79
C GLN A 249 -9.82 -23.57 -4.70
N GLN A 250 -10.36 -24.26 -5.65
CA GLN A 250 -10.25 -25.69 -5.84
C GLN A 250 -9.59 -26.01 -7.17
N THR A 251 -8.97 -27.17 -7.25
CA THR A 251 -8.43 -27.73 -8.49
C THR A 251 -8.72 -29.25 -8.54
N GLU A 252 -8.62 -29.78 -9.74
CA GLU A 252 -8.76 -31.22 -9.98
C GLU A 252 -7.41 -31.91 -9.84
N VAL A 253 -7.43 -33.10 -9.28
CA VAL A 253 -6.29 -33.98 -9.14
C VAL A 253 -6.60 -35.26 -9.92
N LEU A 254 -5.75 -35.63 -10.84
CA LEU A 254 -5.85 -36.82 -11.67
C LEU A 254 -5.05 -37.96 -11.04
N ASN A 255 -5.70 -39.09 -10.78
CA ASN A 255 -5.01 -40.31 -10.39
C ASN A 255 -4.41 -41.00 -11.65
N LEU A 256 -3.09 -41.12 -11.67
CA LEU A 256 -2.35 -41.69 -12.81
C LEU A 256 -2.54 -43.20 -12.98
N THR A 257 -3.12 -43.88 -11.98
CA THR A 257 -3.31 -45.37 -12.02
C THR A 257 -4.62 -45.75 -12.67
N ASP A 258 -5.70 -45.06 -12.32
CA ASP A 258 -7.07 -45.42 -12.74
C ASP A 258 -7.77 -44.30 -13.54
N SER A 259 -7.06 -43.17 -13.78
CA SER A 259 -7.58 -41.98 -14.46
C SER A 259 -8.81 -41.38 -13.76
N SER A 260 -9.02 -41.65 -12.49
CA SER A 260 -10.08 -41.00 -11.72
C SER A 260 -9.67 -39.55 -11.34
N GLU A 261 -10.65 -38.68 -11.30
CA GLU A 261 -10.49 -37.30 -10.92
C GLU A 261 -11.17 -37.00 -9.59
N ARG A 262 -10.55 -36.20 -8.76
CA ARG A 262 -11.15 -35.64 -7.56
C ARG A 262 -10.75 -34.19 -7.35
N THR A 263 -11.58 -33.44 -6.67
CA THR A 263 -11.32 -32.02 -6.36
C THR A 263 -10.64 -31.89 -5.00
N ILE A 264 -9.63 -31.02 -4.92
CA ILE A 264 -9.00 -30.60 -3.66
C ILE A 264 -9.05 -29.09 -3.52
N THR A 265 -9.05 -28.60 -2.29
CA THR A 265 -8.92 -27.17 -1.99
C THR A 265 -7.45 -26.78 -1.94
N ILE A 266 -7.01 -25.95 -2.89
CA ILE A 266 -5.65 -25.43 -2.93
C ILE A 266 -5.49 -24.09 -2.21
N SER A 267 -6.57 -23.31 -2.12
CA SER A 267 -6.63 -22.09 -1.32
C SER A 267 -7.92 -22.05 -0.54
N PRO A 268 -7.89 -22.03 0.80
CA PRO A 268 -9.09 -21.88 1.60
C PRO A 268 -9.63 -20.45 1.52
N LEU A 269 -10.92 -20.29 1.81
CA LEU A 269 -11.47 -18.97 2.12
C LEU A 269 -10.62 -18.37 3.25
N SER A 270 -10.00 -17.23 3.00
CA SER A 270 -9.05 -16.62 3.93
C SER A 270 -9.43 -15.19 4.27
N ASN A 271 -9.31 -14.85 5.55
CA ASN A 271 -9.60 -13.52 6.08
C ASN A 271 -8.31 -12.91 6.66
N TYR A 272 -7.82 -11.86 6.02
CA TYR A 272 -6.62 -11.11 6.38
C TYR A 272 -7.00 -9.88 7.17
N ASN A 273 -6.36 -9.66 8.32
CA ASN A 273 -6.61 -8.49 9.16
C ASN A 273 -5.30 -7.82 9.55
N VAL A 274 -5.29 -6.49 9.55
CA VAL A 274 -4.17 -5.70 10.06
C VAL A 274 -4.68 -4.58 10.93
N LEU A 275 -4.07 -4.42 12.10
CA LEU A 275 -4.29 -3.30 13.02
C LEU A 275 -2.97 -2.56 13.22
N VAL A 276 -2.99 -1.25 13.05
CA VAL A 276 -1.85 -0.37 13.33
C VAL A 276 -2.28 0.76 14.24
N LEU A 277 -1.51 0.97 15.30
CA LEU A 277 -1.59 2.13 16.18
C LEU A 277 -0.21 2.78 16.21
N ASP A 278 -0.11 4.02 15.72
CA ASP A 278 1.15 4.73 15.54
C ASP A 278 1.10 6.09 16.22
N GLN A 279 1.74 6.24 17.37
CA GLN A 279 1.80 7.50 18.09
C GLN A 279 3.05 8.28 17.70
N ASN A 280 2.87 9.43 17.05
CA ASN A 280 3.93 10.41 16.89
C ASN A 280 4.20 11.10 18.22
N LEU A 281 5.48 11.19 18.55
CA LEU A 281 6.00 11.87 19.73
C LEU A 281 6.77 13.13 19.29
N LYS A 282 7.28 13.91 20.28
CA LYS A 282 8.14 15.06 19.97
C LYS A 282 9.48 14.60 19.37
N ASN A 283 10.17 15.56 18.72
CA ASN A 283 11.53 15.38 18.17
C ASN A 283 11.64 14.24 17.15
N ASN A 284 10.67 14.12 16.23
CA ASN A 284 10.63 13.05 15.23
C ASN A 284 10.69 11.63 15.80
N SER A 285 10.19 11.47 17.03
CA SER A 285 10.08 10.19 17.71
C SER A 285 8.72 9.56 17.49
N PHE A 286 8.63 8.24 17.59
CA PHE A 286 7.36 7.53 17.47
C PHE A 286 7.37 6.18 18.20
N VAL A 287 6.18 5.67 18.45
CA VAL A 287 5.92 4.29 18.88
C VAL A 287 4.81 3.74 18.00
N THR A 288 5.08 2.60 17.37
CA THR A 288 4.13 1.91 16.49
C THR A 288 3.88 0.50 17.01
N PHE A 289 2.61 0.16 17.17
CA PHE A 289 2.15 -1.21 17.35
C PHE A 289 1.47 -1.67 16.06
N THR A 290 1.81 -2.85 15.57
CA THR A 290 1.16 -3.48 14.42
C THR A 290 0.84 -4.93 14.75
N ASN A 291 -0.37 -5.35 14.42
CA ASN A 291 -0.77 -6.76 14.44
C ASN A 291 -1.29 -7.14 13.06
N THR A 292 -0.84 -8.27 12.56
CA THR A 292 -1.34 -8.90 11.33
C THR A 292 -1.80 -10.31 11.64
N ASN A 293 -2.95 -10.71 11.11
CA ASN A 293 -3.40 -12.09 11.22
C ASN A 293 -4.09 -12.57 9.94
N VAL A 294 -4.07 -13.86 9.73
CA VAL A 294 -4.84 -14.54 8.71
C VAL A 294 -5.58 -15.72 9.35
N TRP A 295 -6.90 -15.77 9.12
CA TRP A 295 -7.77 -16.88 9.47
C TRP A 295 -8.17 -17.61 8.19
N ARG A 296 -8.00 -18.93 8.19
CA ARG A 296 -8.30 -19.79 7.04
C ARG A 296 -9.42 -20.77 7.40
N ALA A 297 -10.37 -20.94 6.49
CA ALA A 297 -11.44 -21.91 6.68
C ALA A 297 -10.90 -23.35 6.59
N GLY A 298 -11.55 -24.28 7.29
CA GLY A 298 -11.23 -25.71 7.26
C GLY A 298 -10.06 -26.09 8.15
N LEU A 299 -9.25 -27.06 7.71
CA LEU A 299 -8.14 -27.64 8.47
C LEU A 299 -6.77 -26.95 8.19
N PHE A 300 -6.80 -25.78 7.59
CA PHE A 300 -5.61 -25.00 7.30
C PHE A 300 -5.16 -24.22 8.54
N TYR A 301 -3.86 -23.94 8.63
CA TYR A 301 -3.32 -23.21 9.76
C TYR A 301 -3.66 -21.70 9.71
N ASP A 302 -3.87 -21.13 10.86
CA ASP A 302 -3.97 -19.69 11.06
C ASP A 302 -2.60 -19.10 11.44
N ALA A 303 -2.39 -17.83 11.18
CA ALA A 303 -1.15 -17.16 11.55
C ALA A 303 -1.41 -15.78 12.14
N ASN A 304 -0.59 -15.38 13.11
CA ASN A 304 -0.63 -14.06 13.71
C ASN A 304 0.78 -13.54 13.93
N VAL A 305 1.00 -12.27 13.63
CA VAL A 305 2.25 -11.56 13.93
C VAL A 305 1.94 -10.23 14.58
N SER A 306 2.58 -9.97 15.71
CA SER A 306 2.54 -8.67 16.39
C SER A 306 3.93 -8.04 16.39
N ALA A 307 3.99 -6.73 16.16
CA ALA A 307 5.23 -5.97 16.19
C ALA A 307 5.07 -4.68 17.00
N ILE A 308 6.13 -4.33 17.72
CA ILE A 308 6.32 -3.00 18.31
C ILE A 308 7.58 -2.41 17.70
N LYS A 309 7.48 -1.24 17.12
CA LYS A 309 8.60 -0.45 16.62
C LYS A 309 8.64 0.91 17.29
N THR A 310 9.79 1.30 17.79
CA THR A 310 9.98 2.57 18.52
C THR A 310 11.23 3.26 18.04
N LYS A 311 11.12 4.53 17.71
CA LYS A 311 12.28 5.40 17.49
C LYS A 311 12.17 6.62 18.40
N LEU A 312 13.20 6.85 19.21
CA LEU A 312 13.32 7.99 20.11
C LEU A 312 14.52 8.82 19.73
N ASN A 313 14.32 10.12 19.56
CA ASN A 313 15.38 11.08 19.25
C ASN A 313 15.54 12.09 20.39
N THR A 314 16.75 12.57 20.59
CA THR A 314 17.03 13.73 21.46
C THR A 314 16.38 15.00 20.91
N PRO A 315 16.18 16.06 21.73
CA PRO A 315 15.60 17.32 21.27
C PRO A 315 16.34 17.97 20.09
N SER A 316 17.65 17.82 20.00
CA SER A 316 18.49 18.30 18.88
C SER A 316 18.47 17.37 17.67
N ASN A 317 17.86 16.18 17.77
CA ASN A 317 17.94 15.10 16.78
C ASN A 317 19.38 14.64 16.47
N ASP A 318 20.30 14.77 17.42
CA ASP A 318 21.68 14.33 17.23
C ASP A 318 21.85 12.85 17.54
N TYR A 319 21.14 12.35 18.53
CA TYR A 319 21.19 10.93 18.97
C TYR A 319 19.83 10.30 18.86
N PHE A 320 19.83 8.98 18.59
CA PHE A 320 18.62 8.18 18.52
C PHE A 320 18.77 6.82 19.17
N ILE A 321 17.62 6.25 19.51
CA ILE A 321 17.43 4.83 19.85
C ILE A 321 16.32 4.33 18.94
N ASP A 322 16.57 3.24 18.22
CA ASP A 322 15.56 2.48 17.45
C ASP A 322 15.48 1.07 18.04
N PHE A 323 14.26 0.62 18.28
CA PHE A 323 13.99 -0.70 18.82
C PHE A 323 12.80 -1.31 18.08
N ASP A 324 12.93 -2.56 17.68
CA ASP A 324 11.84 -3.37 17.15
C ASP A 324 11.76 -4.73 17.85
N LEU A 325 10.54 -5.18 18.08
CA LEU A 325 10.21 -6.50 18.58
C LEU A 325 9.08 -7.08 17.74
N LYS A 326 9.25 -8.31 17.30
CA LYS A 326 8.22 -9.05 16.54
C LYS A 326 8.00 -10.40 17.20
N VAL A 327 6.73 -10.78 17.34
CA VAL A 327 6.30 -12.07 17.86
C VAL A 327 5.32 -12.67 16.88
N SER A 328 5.56 -13.91 16.47
CA SER A 328 4.72 -14.63 15.54
C SER A 328 4.18 -15.91 16.14
N SER A 329 2.99 -16.32 15.70
CA SER A 329 2.41 -17.62 16.01
C SER A 329 1.77 -18.24 14.78
N ILE A 330 1.99 -19.51 14.57
CA ILE A 330 1.25 -20.37 13.66
C ILE A 330 0.35 -21.26 14.52
N ILE A 331 -0.93 -21.25 14.21
CA ILE A 331 -1.97 -21.95 14.97
C ILE A 331 -2.55 -23.03 14.07
N ASN A 332 -2.22 -24.28 14.37
CA ASN A 332 -2.82 -25.49 13.81
C ASN A 332 -3.24 -26.41 14.98
N SER A 333 -2.99 -27.69 14.90
CA SER A 333 -3.20 -28.60 16.04
C SER A 333 -2.33 -28.24 17.26
N GLU A 334 -1.16 -27.59 17.03
CA GLU A 334 -0.27 -27.07 18.06
C GLU A 334 0.14 -25.65 17.69
N ALA A 335 0.24 -24.76 18.69
CA ALA A 335 0.70 -23.40 18.48
C ALA A 335 2.22 -23.33 18.48
N ASN A 336 2.81 -22.88 17.37
CA ASN A 336 4.25 -22.63 17.26
C ASN A 336 4.54 -21.13 17.35
N PHE A 337 5.47 -20.75 18.21
CA PHE A 337 5.84 -19.35 18.44
C PHE A 337 7.25 -19.05 17.94
N GLY A 338 7.42 -17.84 17.44
CA GLY A 338 8.70 -17.28 17.09
C GLY A 338 8.80 -15.83 17.50
N HIS A 339 10.03 -15.32 17.62
CA HIS A 339 10.27 -13.92 17.90
C HIS A 339 11.54 -13.41 17.22
N SER A 340 11.56 -12.13 16.97
CA SER A 340 12.77 -11.41 16.57
C SER A 340 12.79 -10.04 17.22
N TRP A 341 13.98 -9.53 17.49
CA TRP A 341 14.13 -8.15 17.97
C TRP A 341 15.36 -7.50 17.34
N GLY A 342 15.31 -6.20 17.23
CA GLY A 342 16.39 -5.34 16.78
C GLY A 342 16.58 -4.16 17.72
N PHE A 343 17.82 -3.77 17.92
CA PHE A 343 18.19 -2.57 18.68
C PHE A 343 19.29 -1.83 17.95
N GLU A 344 19.06 -0.56 17.73
CA GLU A 344 20.07 0.35 17.17
C GLU A 344 20.09 1.63 17.99
N THR A 345 21.27 2.18 18.22
CA THR A 345 21.44 3.50 18.80
C THR A 345 22.59 4.20 18.11
N GLY A 346 22.58 5.51 18.09
CA GLY A 346 23.67 6.19 17.43
C GLY A 346 23.58 7.69 17.44
N LYS A 347 24.60 8.29 16.83
CA LYS A 347 24.68 9.71 16.54
C LYS A 347 24.50 9.91 15.04
N GLN A 348 23.49 10.69 14.65
CA GLN A 348 23.09 10.88 13.24
C GLN A 348 23.45 12.26 12.67
N ARG A 349 23.99 13.19 13.46
CA ARG A 349 24.37 14.53 13.02
C ARG A 349 25.79 14.90 13.42
N GLY A 350 26.42 15.82 12.67
CA GLY A 350 27.78 16.33 12.88
C GLY A 350 28.81 15.62 12.00
N ASN A 351 30.09 16.04 12.12
CA ASN A 351 31.20 15.55 11.29
C ASN A 351 31.57 14.08 11.58
N PHE A 352 31.08 13.50 12.67
CA PHE A 352 31.28 12.11 13.05
C PHE A 352 29.94 11.50 13.43
N THR A 353 29.55 10.44 12.72
CA THR A 353 28.33 9.67 12.98
C THR A 353 28.71 8.21 13.29
N PHE A 354 27.93 7.54 14.13
CA PHE A 354 28.07 6.12 14.45
C PHE A 354 26.72 5.51 14.80
N GLY A 355 26.58 4.21 14.59
CA GLY A 355 25.36 3.47 14.91
C GLY A 355 25.64 1.98 15.10
N PRO A 356 25.96 1.52 16.33
CA PRO A 356 26.01 0.10 16.62
C PRO A 356 24.61 -0.50 16.54
N VAL A 357 24.52 -1.66 15.88
CA VAL A 357 23.28 -2.43 15.68
C VAL A 357 23.43 -3.78 16.34
N SER A 358 22.40 -4.22 17.05
CA SER A 358 22.29 -5.59 17.55
C SER A 358 20.92 -6.14 17.21
N TYR A 359 20.88 -7.35 16.67
CA TYR A 359 19.61 -8.02 16.36
C TYR A 359 19.73 -9.53 16.62
N THR A 360 18.60 -10.15 16.91
CA THR A 360 18.47 -11.60 16.93
C THR A 360 17.35 -12.04 16.02
N HIS A 361 17.54 -13.20 15.42
CA HIS A 361 16.55 -13.86 14.58
C HIS A 361 16.47 -15.32 15.06
N LEU A 362 15.54 -15.58 15.97
CA LEU A 362 15.16 -16.96 16.28
C LEU A 362 14.02 -17.29 15.30
N ARG A 363 14.27 -18.28 14.42
CA ARG A 363 13.33 -18.71 13.41
C ARG A 363 11.93 -18.90 14.01
N ALA A 364 11.11 -17.90 13.87
CA ALA A 364 9.73 -18.19 13.53
C ALA A 364 9.80 -18.71 12.09
N HIS A 365 9.33 -19.91 11.84
CA HIS A 365 9.08 -20.34 10.48
C HIS A 365 8.41 -19.19 9.75
N GLU A 366 8.95 -18.81 8.60
CA GLU A 366 8.50 -17.80 7.66
C GLU A 366 7.02 -17.43 7.82
N THR A 367 6.72 -16.54 8.74
CA THR A 367 5.38 -16.06 9.04
C THR A 367 5.23 -14.60 8.68
N THR A 368 5.70 -14.28 7.54
CA THR A 368 5.09 -13.24 6.75
C THR A 368 4.04 -13.97 5.93
N LEU A 369 2.74 -13.82 6.26
CA LEU A 369 1.58 -14.24 5.49
C LEU A 369 1.95 -15.05 4.22
N ASP A 370 2.29 -16.33 4.37
CA ASP A 370 2.51 -17.22 3.23
C ASP A 370 1.25 -17.35 2.43
#